data_085c89914ce9447b13abcc46048f0f22
#
_entry.id   085c89914ce9447b13abcc46048f0f22
#
_cell.length_a   1.000
_cell.length_b   1.000
_cell.length_c   1.000
_cell.angle_alpha   90.00
_cell.angle_beta   90.00
_cell.angle_gamma   90.00
#
_symmetry.space_group_name_H-M   'P 1'
#
loop_
_entity.id
_entity.type
_entity.pdbx_description
1 polymer ?
#
loop_
_entity_poly.entity_id
_entity_poly.type
_entity_poly.pdbx_seq_one_letter_code
_entity_poly.pdbx_strand_id
1 'polypeptide(L)'
;MKNLNNRVLLITLFLVIAALLRLIPHPPNFVPITAIAIFSGAKFTNIKYALSIPLIIMLISDVFIGFYTISLFVYLAFIIITIYNFLRKKYTIINVFASSLLFFMISNLGVWILGGYGYTFEGLLLCYTMAIPFFVNAIAADMFYSTILFFGFKKAEKRLISVTKN
;
A
#
# COMPACT_ATOMS: atom_id res chain seq x y z
N MET A 1 27.08 -9.27 8.96
CA MET A 1 25.83 -9.64 9.64
C MET A 1 25.19 -8.46 10.39
N LYS A 2 25.94 -7.64 11.15
CA LYS A 2 25.40 -6.48 11.92
C LYS A 2 24.63 -5.45 11.06
N ASN A 3 25.12 -5.16 9.85
CA ASN A 3 24.49 -4.22 8.91
C ASN A 3 23.17 -4.73 8.31
N LEU A 4 23.02 -6.04 8.12
CA LEU A 4 21.79 -6.64 7.61
C LEU A 4 20.67 -6.56 8.66
N ASN A 5 21.00 -6.82 9.93
CA ASN A 5 20.06 -6.71 11.04
C ASN A 5 19.53 -5.27 11.21
N ASN A 6 20.43 -4.28 11.11
CA ASN A 6 20.04 -2.86 11.23
C ASN A 6 19.13 -2.40 10.08
N ARG A 7 19.37 -2.91 8.85
CA ARG A 7 18.52 -2.60 7.70
C ARG A 7 17.13 -3.20 7.84
N VAL A 8 17.05 -4.46 8.27
CA VAL A 8 15.76 -5.13 8.52
C VAL A 8 15.00 -4.41 9.62
N LEU A 9 15.66 -4.09 10.74
CA LEU A 9 15.06 -3.34 11.84
C LEU A 9 14.50 -1.98 11.37
N LEU A 10 15.25 -1.25 10.55
CA LEU A 10 14.82 0.03 10.00
C LEU A 10 13.56 -0.13 9.14
N ILE A 11 13.56 -1.10 8.21
CA ILE A 11 12.40 -1.38 7.37
C ILE A 11 11.18 -1.72 8.25
N THR A 12 11.37 -2.61 9.23
CA THR A 12 10.29 -3.00 10.15
C THR A 12 9.73 -1.81 10.91
N LEU A 13 10.59 -0.92 11.43
CA LEU A 13 10.16 0.29 12.13
C LEU A 13 9.31 1.20 11.25
N PHE A 14 9.76 1.46 10.00
CA PHE A 14 9.00 2.27 9.05
C PHE A 14 7.63 1.66 8.74
N LEU A 15 7.57 0.33 8.61
CA LEU A 15 6.33 -0.37 8.30
C LEU A 15 5.37 -0.39 9.49
N VAL A 16 5.88 -0.56 10.71
CA VAL A 16 5.07 -0.50 11.95
C VAL A 16 4.47 0.91 12.12
N ILE A 17 5.27 1.97 11.95
CA ILE A 17 4.77 3.35 12.02
C ILE A 17 3.67 3.57 10.97
N ALA A 18 3.90 3.14 9.73
CA ALA A 18 2.91 3.28 8.68
C ALA A 18 1.62 2.48 8.96
N ALA A 19 1.74 1.30 9.59
CA ALA A 19 0.58 0.50 10.02
C ALA A 19 -0.24 1.20 11.11
N LEU A 20 0.42 1.80 12.09
CA LEU A 20 -0.24 2.57 13.15
C LEU A 20 -1.01 3.78 12.60
N LEU A 21 -0.48 4.44 11.55
CA LEU A 21 -1.17 5.55 10.89
C LEU A 21 -2.51 5.13 10.26
N ARG A 22 -2.71 3.85 9.95
CA ARG A 22 -4.00 3.34 9.44
C ARG A 22 -5.09 3.32 10.51
N LEU A 23 -4.73 3.23 11.78
CA LEU A 23 -5.69 3.19 12.90
C LEU A 23 -6.09 4.57 13.40
N ILE A 24 -5.37 5.62 12.98
CA ILE A 24 -5.69 7.02 13.35
C ILE A 24 -6.81 7.52 12.44
N PRO A 25 -7.77 8.33 12.95
CA PRO A 25 -8.80 8.96 12.12
C PRO A 25 -8.19 9.74 10.95
N HIS A 26 -8.62 9.46 9.74
CA HIS A 26 -8.13 10.05 8.49
C HIS A 26 -9.27 10.21 7.48
N PRO A 27 -9.11 11.08 6.45
CA PRO A 27 -10.05 11.15 5.35
C PRO A 27 -10.20 9.78 4.65
N PRO A 28 -11.36 9.45 4.07
CA PRO A 28 -11.56 8.19 3.36
C PRO A 28 -10.47 7.92 2.33
N ASN A 29 -9.91 6.71 2.35
CA ASN A 29 -8.80 6.25 1.51
C ASN A 29 -7.47 7.02 1.64
N PHE A 30 -7.33 7.90 2.64
CA PHE A 30 -6.06 8.58 2.92
C PHE A 30 -5.20 7.75 3.89
N VAL A 31 -4.75 6.57 3.45
CA VAL A 31 -4.02 5.57 4.24
C VAL A 31 -2.70 5.15 3.61
N PRO A 32 -1.68 4.78 4.40
CA PRO A 32 -0.34 4.45 3.89
C PRO A 32 -0.22 3.06 3.26
N ILE A 33 -1.29 2.25 3.20
CA ILE A 33 -1.16 0.81 2.90
C ILE A 33 -0.71 0.55 1.45
N THR A 34 -1.20 1.32 0.46
CA THR A 34 -0.72 1.23 -0.92
C THR A 34 0.76 1.58 -1.01
N ALA A 35 1.18 2.65 -0.31
CA ALA A 35 2.58 3.05 -0.24
C ALA A 35 3.46 1.96 0.38
N ILE A 36 2.96 1.23 1.39
CA ILE A 36 3.63 0.07 1.99
C ILE A 36 3.76 -1.06 0.95
N ALA A 37 2.71 -1.36 0.19
CA ALA A 37 2.74 -2.38 -0.86
C ALA A 37 3.73 -2.03 -1.98
N ILE A 38 3.77 -0.76 -2.40
CA ILE A 38 4.74 -0.23 -3.37
C ILE A 38 6.16 -0.37 -2.81
N PHE A 39 6.38 0.08 -1.57
CA PHE A 39 7.68 0.06 -0.94
C PHE A 39 8.20 -1.37 -0.73
N SER A 40 7.38 -2.26 -0.20
CA SER A 40 7.74 -3.66 0.02
C SER A 40 8.06 -4.37 -1.29
N GLY A 41 7.24 -4.22 -2.32
CA GLY A 41 7.50 -4.75 -3.66
C GLY A 41 8.83 -4.26 -4.22
N ALA A 42 9.10 -2.96 -4.17
CA ALA A 42 10.31 -2.37 -4.74
C ALA A 42 11.60 -2.72 -3.97
N LYS A 43 11.54 -2.89 -2.63
CA LYS A 43 12.72 -3.01 -1.77
C LYS A 43 13.12 -4.43 -1.39
N PHE A 44 12.17 -5.36 -1.31
CA PHE A 44 12.50 -6.74 -0.97
C PHE A 44 12.96 -7.54 -2.17
N THR A 45 13.94 -8.42 -1.97
CA THR A 45 14.46 -9.35 -2.99
C THR A 45 13.62 -10.61 -3.10
N ASN A 46 12.99 -11.02 -2.01
CA ASN A 46 12.13 -12.20 -1.97
C ASN A 46 10.65 -11.78 -2.01
N ILE A 47 9.92 -12.28 -2.98
CA ILE A 47 8.50 -11.98 -3.19
C ILE A 47 7.62 -12.39 -1.99
N LYS A 48 7.95 -13.47 -1.29
CA LYS A 48 7.18 -13.92 -0.11
C LYS A 48 7.21 -12.86 0.98
N TYR A 49 8.39 -12.29 1.29
CA TYR A 49 8.50 -11.19 2.26
C TYR A 49 7.85 -9.90 1.76
N ALA A 50 7.96 -9.59 0.46
CA ALA A 50 7.32 -8.44 -0.11
C ALA A 50 5.79 -8.50 0.03
N LEU A 51 5.19 -9.65 -0.20
CA LEU A 51 3.74 -9.88 -0.08
C LEU A 51 3.27 -9.95 1.36
N SER A 52 4.00 -10.65 2.24
CA SER A 52 3.55 -10.84 3.63
C SER A 52 3.40 -9.53 4.38
N ILE A 53 4.22 -8.52 4.11
CA ILE A 53 4.20 -7.25 4.86
C ILE A 53 2.87 -6.50 4.72
N PRO A 54 2.41 -6.08 3.52
CA PRO A 54 1.14 -5.37 3.41
C PRO A 54 -0.04 -6.24 3.86
N LEU A 55 0.00 -7.56 3.62
CA LEU A 55 -1.08 -8.46 4.00
C LEU A 55 -1.18 -8.64 5.51
N ILE A 56 -0.06 -8.79 6.22
CA ILE A 56 -0.05 -8.89 7.70
C ILE A 56 -0.53 -7.57 8.32
N ILE A 57 -0.10 -6.42 7.80
CA ILE A 57 -0.54 -5.11 8.29
C ILE A 57 -2.05 -4.95 8.09
N MET A 58 -2.55 -5.34 6.92
CA MET A 58 -3.99 -5.37 6.64
C MET A 58 -4.73 -6.26 7.63
N LEU A 59 -4.27 -7.51 7.79
CA LEU A 59 -4.90 -8.48 8.68
C LEU A 59 -4.96 -7.97 10.12
N ILE A 60 -3.84 -7.47 10.65
CA ILE A 60 -3.79 -6.92 12.01
C ILE A 60 -4.77 -5.76 12.17
N SER A 61 -4.80 -4.81 11.24
CA SER A 61 -5.72 -3.67 11.34
C SER A 61 -7.17 -4.07 11.15
N ASP A 62 -7.48 -5.06 10.31
CA ASP A 62 -8.85 -5.54 10.08
C ASP A 62 -9.40 -6.30 11.32
N VAL A 63 -8.54 -6.85 12.18
CA VAL A 63 -8.96 -7.37 13.50
C VAL A 63 -9.56 -6.26 14.38
N PHE A 64 -9.07 -5.02 14.27
CA PHE A 64 -9.57 -3.88 15.05
C PHE A 64 -10.70 -3.13 14.33
N ILE A 65 -10.65 -3.02 13.00
CA ILE A 65 -11.62 -2.27 12.19
C ILE A 65 -12.84 -3.13 11.86
N GLY A 66 -12.67 -4.45 11.75
CA GLY A 66 -13.67 -5.42 11.32
C GLY A 66 -13.37 -6.00 9.94
N PHE A 67 -13.88 -7.20 9.69
CA PHE A 67 -13.78 -7.89 8.41
C PHE A 67 -15.06 -7.66 7.60
N TYR A 68 -14.90 -7.24 6.36
CA TYR A 68 -15.98 -7.02 5.41
C TYR A 68 -15.79 -7.89 4.17
N THR A 69 -16.85 -8.27 3.48
CA THR A 69 -16.75 -9.09 2.25
C THR A 69 -15.92 -8.41 1.17
N ILE A 70 -15.97 -7.08 1.09
CA ILE A 70 -15.13 -6.28 0.18
C ILE A 70 -13.63 -6.42 0.45
N SER A 71 -13.22 -6.80 1.66
CA SER A 71 -11.81 -6.96 2.02
C SER A 71 -11.10 -7.96 1.11
N LEU A 72 -11.78 -8.98 0.57
CA LEU A 72 -11.19 -9.91 -0.40
C LEU A 72 -10.63 -9.19 -1.63
N PHE A 73 -11.38 -8.25 -2.19
CA PHE A 73 -10.94 -7.47 -3.35
C PHE A 73 -9.82 -6.48 -2.99
N VAL A 74 -9.87 -5.93 -1.77
CA VAL A 74 -8.82 -5.06 -1.23
C VAL A 74 -7.51 -5.83 -1.06
N TYR A 75 -7.54 -7.04 -0.48
CA TYR A 75 -6.37 -7.90 -0.36
C TYR A 75 -5.81 -8.29 -1.74
N LEU A 76 -6.70 -8.66 -2.68
CA LEU A 76 -6.30 -8.96 -4.06
C LEU A 76 -5.61 -7.77 -4.72
N ALA A 77 -6.14 -6.55 -4.54
CA ALA A 77 -5.51 -5.35 -5.05
C ALA A 77 -4.08 -5.16 -4.49
N PHE A 78 -3.87 -5.35 -3.19
CA PHE A 78 -2.53 -5.21 -2.60
C PHE A 78 -1.57 -6.31 -3.02
N ILE A 79 -2.04 -7.53 -3.26
CA ILE A 79 -1.23 -8.60 -3.86
C ILE A 79 -0.73 -8.17 -5.25
N ILE A 80 -1.65 -7.71 -6.12
CA ILE A 80 -1.33 -7.28 -7.48
C ILE A 80 -0.39 -6.07 -7.48
N ILE A 81 -0.64 -5.06 -6.64
CA ILE A 81 0.22 -3.88 -6.49
C ILE A 81 1.62 -4.27 -6.04
N THR A 82 1.72 -5.16 -5.05
CA THR A 82 3.02 -5.62 -4.55
C THR A 82 3.80 -6.37 -5.64
N ILE A 83 3.16 -7.28 -6.38
CA ILE A 83 3.77 -8.02 -7.50
C ILE A 83 4.20 -7.03 -8.60
N TYR A 84 3.35 -6.10 -8.99
CA TYR A 84 3.67 -5.08 -9.99
C TYR A 84 4.94 -4.31 -9.62
N ASN A 85 5.03 -3.81 -8.39
CA ASN A 85 6.20 -3.07 -7.93
C ASN A 85 7.42 -3.97 -7.67
N PHE A 86 7.22 -5.26 -7.34
CA PHE A 86 8.29 -6.25 -7.24
C PHE A 86 8.97 -6.49 -8.58
N LEU A 87 8.21 -6.54 -9.67
CA LEU A 87 8.75 -6.69 -11.03
C LEU A 87 9.43 -5.42 -11.52
N ARG A 88 8.87 -4.25 -11.20
CA ARG A 88 9.43 -2.95 -11.64
C ARG A 88 10.68 -2.53 -10.88
N LYS A 89 10.80 -2.87 -9.58
CA LYS A 89 11.93 -2.54 -8.70
C LYS A 89 12.32 -1.06 -8.65
N LYS A 90 11.43 -0.16 -9.06
CA LYS A 90 11.70 1.28 -9.16
C LYS A 90 10.62 2.08 -8.45
N TYR A 91 11.04 3.14 -7.75
CA TYR A 91 10.14 4.18 -7.29
C TYR A 91 10.09 5.29 -8.33
N THR A 92 8.91 5.46 -8.92
CA THR A 92 8.60 6.57 -9.83
C THR A 92 7.17 7.04 -9.59
N ILE A 93 6.89 8.29 -9.90
CA ILE A 93 5.53 8.85 -9.81
C ILE A 93 4.55 8.02 -10.64
N ILE A 94 4.96 7.55 -11.81
CA ILE A 94 4.15 6.70 -12.68
C ILE A 94 3.79 5.38 -12.00
N ASN A 95 4.74 4.75 -11.28
CA ASN A 95 4.45 3.50 -10.56
C ASN A 95 3.50 3.72 -9.38
N VAL A 96 3.61 4.85 -8.69
CA VAL A 96 2.67 5.22 -7.61
C VAL A 96 1.27 5.42 -8.19
N PHE A 97 1.13 6.24 -9.24
CA PHE A 97 -0.15 6.47 -9.91
C PHE A 97 -0.77 5.18 -10.44
N ALA A 98 0.02 4.32 -11.10
CA ALA A 98 -0.46 3.03 -11.60
C ALA A 98 -0.93 2.11 -10.46
N SER A 99 -0.26 2.14 -9.30
CA SER A 99 -0.67 1.38 -8.11
C SER A 99 -1.97 1.90 -7.52
N SER A 100 -2.15 3.22 -7.41
CA SER A 100 -3.40 3.84 -6.97
C SER A 100 -4.56 3.51 -7.93
N LEU A 101 -4.27 3.52 -9.24
CA LEU A 101 -5.26 3.15 -10.27
C LEU A 101 -5.65 1.67 -10.19
N LEU A 102 -4.68 0.77 -9.99
CA LEU A 102 -4.96 -0.66 -9.79
C LEU A 102 -5.84 -0.88 -8.55
N PHE A 103 -5.53 -0.22 -7.45
CA PHE A 103 -6.36 -0.26 -6.24
C PHE A 103 -7.80 0.19 -6.54
N PHE A 104 -7.95 1.36 -7.16
CA PHE A 104 -9.24 1.93 -7.54
C PHE A 104 -10.05 0.97 -8.42
N MET A 105 -9.41 0.41 -9.46
CA MET A 105 -10.09 -0.49 -10.39
C MET A 105 -10.56 -1.78 -9.71
N ILE A 106 -9.70 -2.43 -8.92
CA ILE A 106 -10.00 -3.74 -8.34
C ILE A 106 -10.99 -3.62 -7.18
N SER A 107 -10.81 -2.63 -6.29
CA SER A 107 -11.70 -2.46 -5.14
C SER A 107 -13.12 -2.08 -5.57
N ASN A 108 -13.28 -1.17 -6.53
CA ASN A 108 -14.61 -0.76 -7.00
C ASN A 108 -15.27 -1.82 -7.87
N LEU A 109 -14.50 -2.61 -8.64
CA LEU A 109 -15.04 -3.81 -9.27
C LEU A 109 -15.62 -4.76 -8.23
N GLY A 110 -14.93 -4.92 -7.08
CA GLY A 110 -15.44 -5.71 -5.96
C GLY A 110 -16.76 -5.16 -5.38
N VAL A 111 -16.87 -3.84 -5.19
CA VAL A 111 -18.10 -3.19 -4.72
C VAL A 111 -19.26 -3.48 -5.68
N TRP A 112 -19.02 -3.37 -6.99
CA TRP A 112 -20.05 -3.65 -7.99
C TRP A 112 -20.44 -5.15 -8.02
N ILE A 113 -19.47 -6.07 -7.99
CA ILE A 113 -19.71 -7.52 -7.95
C ILE A 113 -20.50 -7.94 -6.69
N LEU A 114 -20.32 -7.25 -5.58
CA LEU A 114 -21.07 -7.49 -4.34
C LEU A 114 -22.48 -6.84 -4.34
N GLY A 115 -22.90 -6.27 -5.45
CA GLY A 115 -24.27 -5.78 -5.67
C GLY A 115 -24.53 -4.37 -5.14
N GLY A 116 -23.50 -3.60 -4.76
CA GLY A 116 -23.66 -2.27 -4.18
C GLY A 116 -24.37 -1.25 -5.08
N TYR A 117 -24.39 -1.46 -6.40
CA TYR A 117 -24.97 -0.54 -7.40
C TYR A 117 -25.85 -1.26 -8.45
N GLY A 118 -26.19 -2.53 -8.21
CA GLY A 118 -26.89 -3.37 -9.19
C GLY A 118 -25.96 -3.92 -10.28
N TYR A 119 -26.39 -5.05 -10.89
CA TYR A 119 -25.57 -5.80 -11.88
C TYR A 119 -25.81 -5.32 -13.31
N THR A 120 -25.87 -4.01 -13.52
CA THR A 120 -26.04 -3.40 -14.85
C THR A 120 -24.80 -2.59 -15.23
N PHE A 121 -24.71 -2.24 -16.52
CA PHE A 121 -23.64 -1.38 -17.00
C PHE A 121 -23.74 0.04 -16.39
N GLU A 122 -24.95 0.56 -16.24
CA GLU A 122 -25.21 1.84 -15.56
C GLU A 122 -24.78 1.78 -14.10
N GLY A 123 -25.06 0.66 -13.40
CA GLY A 123 -24.60 0.42 -12.03
C GLY A 123 -23.08 0.38 -11.91
N LEU A 124 -22.40 -0.22 -12.90
CA LEU A 124 -20.94 -0.21 -12.97
C LEU A 124 -20.40 1.23 -13.11
N LEU A 125 -20.92 2.00 -14.07
CA LEU A 125 -20.51 3.39 -14.28
C LEU A 125 -20.79 4.24 -13.04
N LEU A 126 -21.94 4.07 -12.40
CA LEU A 126 -22.29 4.79 -11.18
C LEU A 126 -21.33 4.45 -10.04
N CYS A 127 -20.99 3.17 -9.84
CA CYS A 127 -20.02 2.71 -8.82
C CYS A 127 -18.67 3.43 -8.97
N TYR A 128 -18.11 3.42 -10.17
CA TYR A 128 -16.82 4.08 -10.43
C TYR A 128 -16.90 5.60 -10.32
N THR A 129 -17.98 6.21 -10.80
CA THR A 129 -18.19 7.67 -10.72
C THR A 129 -18.27 8.14 -9.26
N MET A 130 -19.03 7.45 -8.44
CA MET A 130 -19.16 7.75 -7.00
C MET A 130 -17.86 7.51 -6.23
N ALA A 131 -16.95 6.69 -6.75
CA ALA A 131 -15.67 6.40 -6.15
C ALA A 131 -14.56 7.44 -6.49
N ILE A 132 -14.78 8.34 -7.47
CA ILE A 132 -13.77 9.33 -7.89
C ILE A 132 -13.25 10.20 -6.72
N PRO A 133 -14.07 10.74 -5.82
CA PRO A 133 -13.56 11.54 -4.70
C PRO A 133 -12.60 10.74 -3.79
N PHE A 134 -12.90 9.46 -3.55
CA PHE A 134 -12.04 8.57 -2.77
C PHE A 134 -10.73 8.24 -3.49
N PHE A 135 -10.77 8.15 -4.82
CA PHE A 135 -9.59 7.96 -5.66
C PHE A 135 -8.63 9.16 -5.61
N VAL A 136 -9.15 10.38 -5.61
CA VAL A 136 -8.34 11.60 -5.45
C VAL A 136 -7.61 11.59 -4.11
N ASN A 137 -8.31 11.24 -3.02
CA ASN A 137 -7.69 11.10 -1.70
C ASN A 137 -6.63 9.99 -1.67
N ALA A 138 -6.91 8.84 -2.32
CA ALA A 138 -5.97 7.74 -2.41
C ALA A 138 -4.67 8.13 -3.14
N ILE A 139 -4.77 8.80 -4.30
CA ILE A 139 -3.59 9.30 -5.03
C ILE A 139 -2.77 10.26 -4.17
N ALA A 140 -3.42 11.22 -3.50
CA ALA A 140 -2.74 12.18 -2.63
C ALA A 140 -2.00 11.46 -1.48
N ALA A 141 -2.66 10.51 -0.83
CA ALA A 141 -2.06 9.70 0.23
C ALA A 141 -0.89 8.86 -0.29
N ASP A 142 -1.06 8.17 -1.42
CA ASP A 142 -0.06 7.29 -2.01
C ASP A 142 1.19 8.08 -2.42
N MET A 143 1.04 9.26 -3.01
CA MET A 143 2.15 10.16 -3.32
C MET A 143 2.86 10.64 -2.05
N PHE A 144 2.11 11.07 -1.04
CA PHE A 144 2.63 11.56 0.23
C PHE A 144 3.40 10.46 0.98
N TYR A 145 2.75 9.34 1.26
CA TYR A 145 3.34 8.26 2.05
C TYR A 145 4.46 7.53 1.31
N SER A 146 4.34 7.30 -0.02
CA SER A 146 5.43 6.71 -0.79
C SER A 146 6.68 7.60 -0.77
N THR A 147 6.51 8.91 -0.89
CA THR A 147 7.62 9.87 -0.81
C THR A 147 8.31 9.76 0.54
N ILE A 148 7.56 9.80 1.64
CA ILE A 148 8.11 9.66 3.00
C ILE A 148 8.84 8.33 3.17
N LEU A 149 8.24 7.21 2.76
CA LEU A 149 8.84 5.88 2.90
C LEU A 149 10.15 5.76 2.11
N PHE A 150 10.16 6.16 0.83
CA PHE A 150 11.35 5.99 -0.01
C PHE A 150 12.47 6.96 0.34
N PHE A 151 12.18 8.24 0.56
CA PHE A 151 13.20 9.22 0.91
C PHE A 151 13.66 9.08 2.36
N GLY A 152 12.74 8.83 3.29
CA GLY A 152 13.06 8.56 4.70
C GLY A 152 13.96 7.34 4.84
N PHE A 153 13.61 6.24 4.18
CA PHE A 153 14.43 5.02 4.17
C PHE A 153 15.81 5.28 3.57
N LYS A 154 15.90 5.94 2.41
CA LYS A 154 17.18 6.27 1.76
C LYS A 154 18.10 7.12 2.65
N LYS A 155 17.53 8.10 3.37
CA LYS A 155 18.27 8.96 4.30
C LYS A 155 18.78 8.17 5.52
N ALA A 156 17.91 7.33 6.09
CA ALA A 156 18.26 6.53 7.26
C ALA A 156 19.28 5.43 6.90
N GLU A 157 19.15 4.77 5.75
CA GLU A 157 20.10 3.76 5.25
C GLU A 157 21.50 4.37 5.06
N LYS A 158 21.60 5.58 4.49
CA LYS A 158 22.89 6.30 4.35
C LYS A 158 23.55 6.57 5.70
N ARG A 159 22.79 7.00 6.72
CA ARG A 159 23.31 7.24 8.07
C ARG A 159 23.83 5.96 8.73
N LEU A 160 23.10 4.85 8.60
CA LEU A 160 23.53 3.56 9.13
C LEU A 160 24.87 3.10 8.52
N ILE A 161 25.04 3.27 7.21
CA ILE A 161 26.27 2.90 6.50
C ILE A 161 27.44 3.79 6.93
N SER A 162 27.22 5.09 7.19
CA SER A 162 28.27 6.00 7.63
C SER A 162 28.77 5.70 9.05
N VAL A 163 27.85 5.33 9.97
CA VAL A 163 28.19 4.98 11.36
C VAL A 163 28.96 3.66 11.45
N THR A 164 28.78 2.73 10.52
CA THR A 164 29.46 1.44 10.51
C THR A 164 30.82 1.45 9.82
N LYS A 165 31.21 2.57 9.18
CA LYS A 165 32.53 2.75 8.56
C LYS A 165 33.55 3.46 9.46
N ASN A 166 33.12 4.04 10.55
CA ASN A 166 33.92 4.57 11.62
C ASN A 166 34.03 3.57 12.79
#